data_85f5eeddc68ebad8d8db56fb4b2adc15
#
_entry.id   85f5eeddc68ebad8d8db56fb4b2adc15
#
_cell.length_a   1.000
_cell.length_b   1.000
_cell.length_c   1.000
_cell.angle_alpha   90.00
_cell.angle_beta   90.00
_cell.angle_gamma   90.00
#
_symmetry.space_group_name_H-M   'P 1'
#
loop_
_entity.id
_entity.type
_entity.pdbx_description
1 polymer ?
#
loop_
_entity_poly.entity_id
_entity_poly.type
_entity_poly.pdbx_seq_one_letter_code
_entity_poly.pdbx_strand_id
1 'polypeptide(L)'
;QKQLAKFLDFDSDAANKAELVNNYDWMKDYTFLDFAREIGKHITVNYMMAKDSVQKRLNGEARDGLSFTEFTYQLLQGYDFLYLWENKNCKLQLGGSDQWGNITTGTELIRRTKGGEAFALTCPLITKADGGKFGKTESGNIWLDPRYTSPYKFYQFWLNVSDDDAAKY
;
A
#
# COMPACT_ATOMS: atom_id res chain seq x y z
N GLN A 1 1.45 9.83 -11.60
CA GLN A 1 2.77 9.88 -12.26
C GLN A 1 3.36 11.29 -12.27
N LYS A 2 2.67 12.33 -12.72
CA LYS A 2 3.20 13.72 -12.77
C LYS A 2 3.75 14.24 -11.43
N GLN A 3 3.16 13.87 -10.30
CA GLN A 3 3.68 14.26 -8.99
C GLN A 3 4.95 13.48 -8.64
N LEU A 4 4.97 12.17 -8.90
CA LEU A 4 6.12 11.31 -8.65
C LEU A 4 7.30 11.59 -9.58
N ALA A 5 7.06 12.03 -10.81
CA ALA A 5 8.10 12.39 -11.78
C ALA A 5 9.02 13.57 -11.34
N LYS A 6 8.64 14.27 -10.26
CA LYS A 6 9.54 15.25 -9.62
C LYS A 6 10.67 14.61 -8.81
N PHE A 7 10.52 13.34 -8.44
CA PHE A 7 11.43 12.62 -7.55
C PHE A 7 11.97 11.32 -8.16
N LEU A 8 11.22 10.75 -9.10
CA LEU A 8 11.53 9.47 -9.74
C LEU A 8 11.69 9.68 -11.25
N ASP A 9 12.67 9.00 -11.80
CA ASP A 9 12.92 9.00 -13.24
C ASP A 9 12.08 7.91 -13.92
N PHE A 10 11.14 8.33 -14.77
CA PHE A 10 10.28 7.44 -15.55
C PHE A 10 10.67 7.37 -17.03
N ASP A 11 11.48 8.31 -17.50
CA ASP A 11 11.59 8.60 -18.93
C ASP A 11 12.97 8.25 -19.51
N SER A 12 14.01 8.11 -18.69
CA SER A 12 15.35 7.76 -19.17
C SER A 12 15.49 6.28 -19.55
N ASP A 13 16.59 5.94 -20.20
CA ASP A 13 16.97 4.55 -20.50
C ASP A 13 17.77 3.88 -19.38
N ALA A 14 17.83 4.48 -18.19
CA ALA A 14 18.54 3.92 -17.05
C ALA A 14 17.93 2.58 -16.62
N ALA A 15 18.80 1.63 -16.26
CA ALA A 15 18.36 0.29 -15.84
C ALA A 15 17.51 0.30 -14.55
N ASN A 16 17.61 1.37 -13.76
CA ASN A 16 16.89 1.57 -12.50
C ASN A 16 15.79 2.63 -12.60
N LYS A 17 15.33 2.95 -13.80
CA LYS A 17 14.20 3.87 -13.96
C LYS A 17 12.94 3.33 -13.28
N ALA A 18 12.07 4.23 -12.85
CA ALA A 18 10.78 3.89 -12.29
C ALA A 18 9.80 3.42 -13.39
N GLU A 19 8.96 2.47 -13.05
CA GLU A 19 7.88 1.99 -13.93
C GLU A 19 6.54 2.13 -13.20
N LEU A 20 5.56 2.75 -13.84
CA LEU A 20 4.19 2.78 -13.34
C LEU A 20 3.42 1.63 -13.97
N VAL A 21 2.92 0.72 -13.15
CA VAL A 21 2.13 -0.43 -13.59
C VAL A 21 0.70 -0.35 -13.05
N ASN A 22 -0.26 -0.95 -13.76
CA ASN A 22 -1.65 -0.99 -13.35
C ASN A 22 -2.05 -2.45 -13.13
N ASN A 23 -2.46 -2.80 -11.92
CA ASN A 23 -2.88 -4.16 -11.59
C ASN A 23 -4.11 -4.64 -12.38
N TYR A 24 -4.91 -3.70 -12.91
CA TYR A 24 -6.00 -4.05 -13.82
C TYR A 24 -5.51 -4.85 -15.04
N ASP A 25 -4.28 -4.61 -15.51
CA ASP A 25 -3.73 -5.27 -16.70
C ASP A 25 -3.60 -6.79 -16.54
N TRP A 26 -3.37 -7.28 -15.33
CA TRP A 26 -3.29 -8.71 -15.03
C TRP A 26 -4.50 -9.26 -14.27
N MET A 27 -5.33 -8.40 -13.68
CA MET A 27 -6.51 -8.84 -12.93
C MET A 27 -7.77 -8.96 -13.80
N LYS A 28 -7.89 -8.18 -14.87
CA LYS A 28 -9.10 -8.07 -15.70
C LYS A 28 -9.56 -9.39 -16.32
N ASP A 29 -8.63 -10.30 -16.57
CA ASP A 29 -8.91 -11.57 -17.24
C ASP A 29 -9.24 -12.70 -16.26
N TYR A 30 -9.10 -12.46 -14.93
CA TYR A 30 -9.52 -13.40 -13.92
C TYR A 30 -11.03 -13.37 -13.72
N THR A 31 -11.67 -14.55 -13.82
CA THR A 31 -13.00 -14.68 -13.23
C THR A 31 -12.88 -14.87 -11.71
N PHE A 32 -13.95 -14.57 -10.98
CA PHE A 32 -13.97 -14.82 -9.53
C PHE A 32 -13.70 -16.30 -9.18
N LEU A 33 -14.23 -17.23 -9.97
CA LEU A 33 -14.02 -18.66 -9.75
C LEU A 33 -12.58 -19.08 -10.00
N ASP A 34 -11.96 -18.56 -11.04
CA ASP A 34 -10.56 -18.85 -11.35
C ASP A 34 -9.63 -18.30 -10.28
N PHE A 35 -9.84 -17.05 -9.86
CA PHE A 35 -9.08 -16.45 -8.78
C PHE A 35 -9.21 -17.24 -7.47
N ALA A 36 -10.42 -17.61 -7.08
CA ALA A 36 -10.66 -18.43 -5.88
C ALA A 36 -9.96 -19.80 -5.98
N ARG A 37 -10.01 -20.46 -7.15
CA ARG A 37 -9.41 -21.76 -7.39
C ARG A 37 -7.88 -21.70 -7.46
N GLU A 38 -7.31 -20.71 -8.12
CA GLU A 38 -5.88 -20.64 -8.40
C GLU A 38 -5.08 -19.95 -7.30
N ILE A 39 -5.64 -18.89 -6.72
CA ILE A 39 -4.99 -18.07 -5.70
C ILE A 39 -5.55 -18.32 -4.31
N GLY A 40 -6.88 -18.29 -4.17
CA GLY A 40 -7.55 -18.38 -2.87
C GLY A 40 -7.21 -19.66 -2.10
N LYS A 41 -7.07 -20.80 -2.78
CA LYS A 41 -6.74 -22.08 -2.15
C LYS A 41 -5.39 -22.11 -1.40
N HIS A 42 -4.47 -21.21 -1.72
CA HIS A 42 -3.13 -21.20 -1.13
C HIS A 42 -3.04 -20.43 0.20
N ILE A 43 -4.05 -19.59 0.50
CA ILE A 43 -4.10 -18.80 1.73
C ILE A 43 -5.35 -19.20 2.51
N THR A 44 -5.16 -19.71 3.72
CA THR A 44 -6.29 -20.16 4.55
C THR A 44 -7.04 -18.98 5.16
N VAL A 45 -8.34 -19.15 5.39
CA VAL A 45 -9.16 -18.16 6.11
C VAL A 45 -8.57 -17.86 7.49
N ASN A 46 -8.09 -18.88 8.22
CA ASN A 46 -7.46 -18.68 9.52
C ASN A 46 -6.23 -17.78 9.44
N TYR A 47 -5.39 -17.93 8.40
CA TYR A 47 -4.27 -17.04 8.17
C TYR A 47 -4.72 -15.59 7.93
N MET A 48 -5.76 -15.41 7.12
CA MET A 48 -6.32 -14.09 6.83
C MET A 48 -6.94 -13.45 8.07
N MET A 49 -7.67 -14.21 8.86
CA MET A 49 -8.30 -13.75 10.10
C MET A 49 -7.30 -13.40 11.20
N ALA A 50 -6.12 -14.00 11.22
CA ALA A 50 -5.08 -13.72 12.22
C ALA A 50 -4.38 -12.36 12.02
N LYS A 51 -4.65 -11.64 10.94
CA LYS A 51 -4.06 -10.31 10.71
C LYS A 51 -4.63 -9.28 11.67
N ASP A 52 -3.78 -8.43 12.23
CA ASP A 52 -4.17 -7.40 13.21
C ASP A 52 -5.28 -6.48 12.68
N SER A 53 -5.19 -6.09 11.40
CA SER A 53 -6.21 -5.25 10.76
C SER A 53 -7.58 -5.92 10.70
N VAL A 54 -7.62 -7.23 10.51
CA VAL A 54 -8.85 -8.03 10.49
C VAL A 54 -9.38 -8.22 11.92
N GLN A 55 -8.49 -8.58 12.86
CA GLN A 55 -8.86 -8.78 14.28
C GLN A 55 -9.47 -7.51 14.88
N LYS A 56 -8.88 -6.35 14.65
CA LYS A 56 -9.41 -5.06 15.13
C LYS A 56 -10.84 -4.81 14.63
N ARG A 57 -11.12 -5.14 13.38
CA ARG A 57 -12.47 -5.01 12.79
C ARG A 57 -13.46 -6.01 13.40
N LEU A 58 -13.06 -7.26 13.57
CA LEU A 58 -13.90 -8.31 14.14
C LEU A 58 -14.22 -8.08 15.64
N ASN A 59 -13.29 -7.49 16.38
CA ASN A 59 -13.44 -7.20 17.81
C ASN A 59 -14.24 -5.91 18.11
N GLY A 60 -14.84 -5.29 17.10
CA GLY A 60 -15.74 -4.16 17.28
C GLY A 60 -15.04 -2.79 17.39
N GLU A 61 -13.76 -2.67 17.09
CA GLU A 61 -13.05 -1.38 17.03
C GLU A 61 -13.54 -0.50 15.86
N ALA A 62 -14.31 -1.07 14.93
CA ALA A 62 -14.95 -0.35 13.84
C ALA A 62 -16.46 -0.54 13.87
N ARG A 63 -17.21 0.55 13.71
CA ARG A 63 -18.68 0.55 13.77
C ARG A 63 -19.37 -0.32 12.71
N ASP A 64 -18.74 -0.48 11.54
CA ASP A 64 -19.37 -1.06 10.34
C ASP A 64 -18.94 -2.51 10.03
N GLY A 65 -18.20 -3.16 10.93
CA GLY A 65 -17.71 -4.53 10.71
C GLY A 65 -16.66 -4.63 9.59
N LEU A 66 -16.51 -5.83 9.00
CA LEU A 66 -15.57 -6.13 7.93
C LEU A 66 -16.32 -6.59 6.68
N SER A 67 -16.22 -5.84 5.59
CA SER A 67 -16.84 -6.24 4.33
C SER A 67 -16.05 -7.38 3.65
N PHE A 68 -16.72 -8.12 2.76
CA PHE A 68 -16.05 -9.15 1.94
C PHE A 68 -14.90 -8.56 1.13
N THR A 69 -15.10 -7.38 0.55
CA THR A 69 -14.06 -6.68 -0.23
C THR A 69 -12.84 -6.36 0.62
N GLU A 70 -13.02 -5.80 1.81
CA GLU A 70 -11.90 -5.51 2.73
C GLU A 70 -11.20 -6.79 3.18
N PHE A 71 -11.94 -7.85 3.46
CA PHE A 71 -11.38 -9.14 3.85
C PHE A 71 -10.54 -9.76 2.74
N THR A 72 -11.02 -9.75 1.50
CA THR A 72 -10.35 -10.34 0.35
C THR A 72 -9.25 -9.45 -0.23
N TYR A 73 -9.22 -8.15 0.10
CA TYR A 73 -8.23 -7.21 -0.40
C TYR A 73 -6.79 -7.68 -0.20
N GLN A 74 -6.49 -8.31 0.93
CA GLN A 74 -5.17 -8.89 1.21
C GLN A 74 -4.76 -9.95 0.18
N LEU A 75 -5.71 -10.72 -0.38
CA LEU A 75 -5.41 -11.68 -1.45
C LEU A 75 -5.15 -10.99 -2.78
N LEU A 76 -5.90 -9.94 -3.10
CA LEU A 76 -5.70 -9.16 -4.32
C LEU A 76 -4.31 -8.52 -4.34
N GLN A 77 -3.93 -7.82 -3.28
CA GLN A 77 -2.61 -7.22 -3.16
C GLN A 77 -1.50 -8.29 -3.07
N GLY A 78 -1.77 -9.41 -2.41
CA GLY A 78 -0.85 -10.54 -2.36
C GLY A 78 -0.57 -11.12 -3.75
N TYR A 79 -1.60 -11.23 -4.58
CA TYR A 79 -1.45 -11.68 -5.97
C TYR A 79 -0.72 -10.64 -6.82
N ASP A 80 -0.98 -9.34 -6.65
CA ASP A 80 -0.21 -8.29 -7.32
C ASP A 80 1.31 -8.46 -7.06
N PHE A 81 1.69 -8.75 -5.82
CA PHE A 81 3.09 -8.99 -5.49
C PHE A 81 3.63 -10.26 -6.14
N LEU A 82 2.87 -11.37 -6.13
CA LEU A 82 3.23 -12.61 -6.83
C LEU A 82 3.45 -12.36 -8.32
N TYR A 83 2.51 -11.65 -8.97
CA TYR A 83 2.62 -11.32 -10.40
C TYR A 83 3.86 -10.48 -10.70
N LEU A 84 4.13 -9.44 -9.92
CA LEU A 84 5.31 -8.59 -10.09
C LEU A 84 6.61 -9.36 -9.79
N TRP A 85 6.58 -10.28 -8.84
CA TRP A 85 7.71 -11.15 -8.53
C TRP A 85 8.04 -12.06 -9.73
N GLU A 86 7.03 -12.67 -10.37
CA GLU A 86 7.20 -13.56 -11.51
C GLU A 86 7.59 -12.81 -12.79
N ASN A 87 6.93 -11.69 -13.06
CA ASN A 87 6.99 -11.05 -14.38
C ASN A 87 7.92 -9.83 -14.43
N LYS A 88 8.25 -9.24 -13.28
CA LYS A 88 9.06 -8.02 -13.16
C LYS A 88 10.28 -8.19 -12.25
N ASN A 89 10.57 -9.41 -11.79
CA ASN A 89 11.65 -9.68 -10.82
C ASN A 89 11.58 -8.79 -9.56
N CYS A 90 10.38 -8.40 -9.14
CA CYS A 90 10.16 -7.58 -7.97
C CYS A 90 10.32 -8.42 -6.70
N LYS A 91 11.36 -8.20 -5.91
CA LYS A 91 11.69 -8.99 -4.72
C LYS A 91 11.28 -8.32 -3.41
N LEU A 92 11.03 -7.02 -3.41
CA LEU A 92 10.70 -6.24 -2.22
C LEU A 92 9.42 -5.44 -2.47
N GLN A 93 8.46 -5.53 -1.55
CA GLN A 93 7.33 -4.60 -1.47
C GLN A 93 7.49 -3.69 -0.26
N LEU A 94 7.34 -2.38 -0.48
CA LEU A 94 7.44 -1.34 0.54
C LEU A 94 6.08 -0.67 0.73
N GLY A 95 5.74 -0.32 1.98
CA GLY A 95 4.52 0.43 2.30
C GLY A 95 4.54 1.08 3.67
N GLY A 96 3.43 1.69 4.06
CA GLY A 96 3.21 2.10 5.45
C GLY A 96 2.96 0.88 6.36
N SER A 97 3.11 1.06 7.67
CA SER A 97 2.90 -0.02 8.65
C SER A 97 1.49 -0.62 8.61
N ASP A 98 0.50 0.13 8.15
CA ASP A 98 -0.87 -0.33 7.90
C ASP A 98 -0.97 -1.36 6.78
N GLN A 99 0.03 -1.42 5.88
CA GLN A 99 0.10 -2.35 4.75
C GLN A 99 0.78 -3.69 5.08
N TRP A 100 1.33 -3.85 6.29
CA TRP A 100 2.08 -5.04 6.68
C TRP A 100 1.33 -6.34 6.41
N GLY A 101 0.05 -6.41 6.80
CA GLY A 101 -0.78 -7.60 6.61
C GLY A 101 -0.97 -7.99 5.14
N ASN A 102 -1.17 -7.00 4.27
CA ASN A 102 -1.35 -7.21 2.83
C ASN A 102 -0.03 -7.63 2.17
N ILE A 103 1.07 -6.93 2.47
CA ILE A 103 2.40 -7.22 1.90
C ILE A 103 2.86 -8.63 2.31
N THR A 104 2.73 -9.00 3.58
CA THR A 104 3.12 -10.33 4.06
C THR A 104 2.25 -11.46 3.51
N THR A 105 1.01 -11.18 3.13
CA THR A 105 0.19 -12.14 2.37
C THR A 105 0.82 -12.43 1.01
N GLY A 106 1.41 -11.45 0.34
CA GLY A 106 2.13 -11.62 -0.91
C GLY A 106 3.40 -12.46 -0.74
N THR A 107 4.23 -12.19 0.27
CA THR A 107 5.43 -13.00 0.55
C THR A 107 5.07 -14.46 0.84
N GLU A 108 3.99 -14.70 1.59
CA GLU A 108 3.51 -16.04 1.90
C GLU A 108 2.95 -16.74 0.66
N LEU A 109 2.22 -16.03 -0.19
CA LEU A 109 1.71 -16.57 -1.44
C LEU A 109 2.84 -16.99 -2.38
N ILE A 110 3.88 -16.16 -2.54
CA ILE A 110 5.08 -16.48 -3.32
C ILE A 110 5.75 -17.74 -2.78
N ARG A 111 5.95 -17.81 -1.46
CA ARG A 111 6.55 -18.96 -0.81
C ARG A 111 5.75 -20.26 -1.05
N ARG A 112 4.42 -20.19 -0.89
CA ARG A 112 3.55 -21.39 -1.03
C ARG A 112 3.38 -21.87 -2.45
N THR A 113 3.32 -20.94 -3.41
CA THR A 113 3.03 -21.30 -4.81
C THR A 113 4.28 -21.59 -5.62
N LYS A 114 5.37 -20.90 -5.33
CA LYS A 114 6.61 -20.96 -6.14
C LYS A 114 7.84 -21.44 -5.36
N GLY A 115 7.73 -21.62 -4.04
CA GLY A 115 8.91 -21.90 -3.20
C GLY A 115 9.94 -20.76 -3.21
N GLY A 116 9.53 -19.57 -3.66
CA GLY A 116 10.39 -18.40 -3.83
C GLY A 116 10.52 -17.58 -2.56
N GLU A 117 11.46 -16.64 -2.59
CA GLU A 117 11.71 -15.68 -1.52
C GLU A 117 11.36 -14.27 -1.97
N ALA A 118 10.66 -13.53 -1.11
CA ALA A 118 10.33 -12.13 -1.30
C ALA A 118 10.28 -11.42 0.06
N PHE A 119 10.51 -10.10 0.06
CA PHE A 119 10.72 -9.30 1.25
C PHE A 119 9.64 -8.25 1.41
N ALA A 120 9.30 -7.97 2.67
CA ALA A 120 8.37 -6.93 3.08
C ALA A 120 9.12 -5.88 3.89
N LEU A 121 8.92 -4.60 3.57
CA LEU A 121 9.45 -3.48 4.35
C LEU A 121 8.33 -2.48 4.60
N THR A 122 8.15 -2.09 5.85
CA THR A 122 7.17 -1.05 6.19
C THR A 122 7.81 0.06 7.02
N CYS A 123 7.35 1.29 6.75
CA CYS A 123 7.69 2.45 7.55
C CYS A 123 6.54 2.80 8.50
N PRO A 124 6.81 3.29 9.71
CA PRO A 124 5.78 3.84 10.58
C PRO A 124 4.99 4.93 9.85
N LEU A 125 3.68 5.01 10.12
CA LEU A 125 2.87 6.09 9.59
C LEU A 125 3.30 7.42 10.21
N ILE A 126 3.40 8.44 9.38
CA ILE A 126 3.67 9.79 9.85
C ILE A 126 2.40 10.33 10.53
N THR A 127 2.54 10.70 11.80
CA THR A 127 1.48 11.30 12.61
C THR A 127 1.96 12.60 13.19
N LYS A 128 1.03 13.55 13.40
CA LYS A 128 1.31 14.78 14.16
C LYS A 128 1.69 14.46 15.61
N ALA A 129 2.29 15.42 16.31
CA ALA A 129 2.62 15.31 17.73
C ALA A 129 1.39 15.04 18.60
N ASP A 130 0.22 15.57 18.22
CA ASP A 130 -1.08 15.34 18.87
C ASP A 130 -1.71 13.96 18.54
N GLY A 131 -1.03 13.10 17.74
CA GLY A 131 -1.51 11.81 17.27
C GLY A 131 -2.43 11.89 16.04
N GLY A 132 -2.71 13.08 15.54
CA GLY A 132 -3.53 13.28 14.34
C GLY A 132 -2.83 12.77 13.05
N LYS A 133 -3.61 12.52 12.00
CA LYS A 133 -3.07 12.08 10.71
C LYS A 133 -2.33 13.23 10.03
N PHE A 134 -1.09 12.95 9.59
CA PHE A 134 -0.31 13.88 8.79
C PHE A 134 -0.97 14.19 7.44
N GLY A 135 -0.78 15.43 6.96
CA GLY A 135 -1.25 15.88 5.64
C GLY A 135 -2.75 16.13 5.52
N LYS A 136 -3.55 15.79 6.54
CA LYS A 136 -4.97 16.18 6.61
C LYS A 136 -5.11 17.47 7.38
N THR A 137 -5.54 18.52 6.69
CA THR A 137 -5.95 19.81 7.30
C THR A 137 -7.47 19.93 7.29
N GLU A 138 -8.05 20.90 7.97
CA GLU A 138 -9.48 21.22 7.88
C GLU A 138 -9.93 21.50 6.43
N SER A 139 -9.00 21.98 5.58
CA SER A 139 -9.20 22.27 4.17
C SER A 139 -8.81 21.11 3.22
N GLY A 140 -8.44 19.92 3.73
CA GLY A 140 -8.07 18.74 2.95
C GLY A 140 -6.60 18.37 3.01
N ASN A 141 -6.11 17.65 1.99
CA ASN A 141 -4.72 17.19 1.91
C ASN A 141 -3.79 18.29 1.35
N ILE A 142 -2.50 18.19 1.71
CA ILE A 142 -1.44 18.99 1.09
C ILE A 142 -0.90 18.21 -0.12
N TRP A 143 -1.06 18.80 -1.30
CA TRP A 143 -0.73 18.16 -2.57
C TRP A 143 0.60 18.67 -3.13
N LEU A 144 1.33 17.78 -3.81
CA LEU A 144 2.52 18.13 -4.59
C LEU A 144 2.17 18.77 -5.95
N ASP A 145 0.90 18.71 -6.34
CA ASP A 145 0.39 19.32 -7.55
C ASP A 145 -0.07 20.76 -7.26
N PRO A 146 0.53 21.79 -7.90
CA PRO A 146 0.20 23.19 -7.65
C PRO A 146 -1.24 23.59 -8.01
N ARG A 147 -1.94 22.77 -8.78
CA ARG A 147 -3.36 22.99 -9.10
C ARG A 147 -4.27 22.72 -7.89
N TYR A 148 -3.85 21.84 -6.97
CA TYR A 148 -4.61 21.48 -5.77
C TYR A 148 -4.10 22.21 -4.53
N THR A 149 -2.79 22.38 -4.39
CA THR A 149 -2.16 23.15 -3.33
C THR A 149 -1.15 24.12 -3.96
N SER A 150 -1.46 25.42 -3.94
CA SER A 150 -0.53 26.40 -4.53
C SER A 150 0.84 26.38 -3.83
N PRO A 151 1.93 26.76 -4.50
CA PRO A 151 3.26 26.83 -3.89
C PRO A 151 3.29 27.66 -2.60
N TYR A 152 2.52 28.75 -2.57
CA TYR A 152 2.38 29.58 -1.37
C TYR A 152 1.73 28.81 -0.21
N LYS A 153 0.60 28.11 -0.46
CA LYS A 153 -0.08 27.31 0.56
C LYS A 153 0.78 26.16 1.04
N PHE A 154 1.53 25.51 0.12
CA PHE A 154 2.48 24.47 0.46
C PHE A 154 3.59 24.99 1.38
N TYR A 155 4.19 26.13 1.04
CA TYR A 155 5.19 26.78 1.87
C TYR A 155 4.63 27.18 3.25
N GLN A 156 3.44 27.81 3.28
CA GLN A 156 2.79 28.19 4.53
C GLN A 156 2.46 27.01 5.44
N PHE A 157 2.10 25.86 4.87
CA PHE A 157 1.88 24.64 5.65
C PHE A 157 3.15 24.24 6.42
N TRP A 158 4.29 24.18 5.74
CA TRP A 158 5.55 23.82 6.38
C TRP A 158 6.07 24.88 7.34
N LEU A 159 5.88 26.15 7.02
CA LEU A 159 6.28 27.26 7.89
C LEU A 159 5.50 27.27 9.22
N ASN A 160 4.26 26.79 9.21
CA ASN A 160 3.39 26.80 10.39
C ASN A 160 3.34 25.42 11.11
N VAL A 161 4.19 24.49 10.76
CA VAL A 161 4.36 23.23 11.48
C VAL A 161 4.92 23.54 12.87
N SER A 162 4.42 22.87 13.92
CA SER A 162 4.94 23.03 15.28
C SER A 162 6.39 22.55 15.37
N ASP A 163 7.16 23.08 16.34
CA ASP A 163 8.55 22.66 16.54
C ASP A 163 8.66 21.16 16.83
N ASP A 164 7.71 20.60 17.58
CA ASP A 164 7.65 19.16 17.88
C ASP A 164 7.39 18.31 16.63
N ASP A 165 6.55 18.80 15.74
CA ASP A 165 6.28 18.15 14.45
C ASP A 165 7.46 18.32 13.48
N ALA A 166 8.09 19.50 13.44
CA ALA A 166 9.24 19.77 12.59
C ALA A 166 10.45 18.90 12.94
N ALA A 167 10.64 18.62 14.23
CA ALA A 167 11.69 17.70 14.69
C ALA A 167 11.40 16.23 14.33
N LYS A 168 10.13 15.88 14.05
CA LYS A 168 9.69 14.51 13.75
C LYS A 168 9.68 14.23 12.23
N TYR A 169 9.45 15.25 11.39
CA TYR A 169 9.37 15.13 9.93
C TYR A 169 10.71 15.43 9.27
#